data_4f3bbc2a675bdb2e8872b17ba8475676
#
_entry.id   4f3bbc2a675bdb2e8872b17ba8475676
#
_cell.length_a   1.000
_cell.length_b   1.000
_cell.length_c   1.000
_cell.angle_alpha   90.00
_cell.angle_beta   90.00
_cell.angle_gamma   90.00
#
_symmetry.space_group_name_H-M   'P 1'
#
loop_
_entity.id
_entity.type
_entity.pdbx_description
1 polymer ?
#
loop_
_entity_poly.entity_id
_entity_poly.type
_entity_poly.pdbx_seq_one_letter_code
_entity_poly.pdbx_strand_id
1 'polypeptide(L)'
;MTAALVTAALCLLSPPPRGTLQRKRHNMTNAATLTESQLRQFTGSENWYRHGINRSVLYTDGAQFLAEQGGAYWLLDIIAIAQQHESRVAQEEFQVWKLQVRPDRSATVLCDDGNGNVVYTQEIPFTDFPLDEVKLYFANNVIHLPSEY
;
A
#
# COMPACT_ATOMS: atom_id res chain seq x y z
N MET A 1 43.21 -7.52 -34.97
CA MET A 1 43.23 -8.87 -34.44
C MET A 1 42.85 -8.93 -32.97
N THR A 2 43.55 -8.21 -32.18
CA THR A 2 43.23 -8.17 -30.76
C THR A 2 41.85 -7.63 -30.48
N ALA A 3 41.35 -6.81 -31.33
CA ALA A 3 40.02 -6.23 -31.13
C ALA A 3 38.91 -7.28 -31.09
N ALA A 4 39.07 -8.33 -31.88
CA ALA A 4 38.08 -9.39 -31.89
C ALA A 4 38.01 -10.13 -30.56
N LEU A 5 39.15 -10.32 -29.94
CA LEU A 5 39.22 -11.00 -28.66
C LEU A 5 38.54 -10.18 -27.54
N VAL A 6 38.75 -8.91 -27.60
CA VAL A 6 38.15 -8.02 -26.61
C VAL A 6 36.62 -8.06 -26.70
N THR A 7 36.11 -8.09 -27.90
CA THR A 7 34.68 -8.16 -28.12
C THR A 7 34.09 -9.43 -27.54
N ALA A 8 34.76 -10.53 -27.70
CA ALA A 8 34.25 -11.78 -27.14
C ALA A 8 34.22 -11.75 -25.63
N ALA A 9 35.22 -11.15 -25.04
CA ALA A 9 35.24 -11.04 -23.59
C ALA A 9 34.06 -10.22 -23.04
N LEU A 10 33.72 -9.17 -23.74
CA LEU A 10 32.60 -8.36 -23.34
C LEU A 10 31.29 -9.11 -23.39
N CYS A 11 31.13 -9.95 -24.37
CA CYS A 11 29.91 -10.75 -24.45
C CYS A 11 29.75 -11.69 -23.28
N LEU A 12 30.84 -12.19 -22.79
CA LEU A 12 30.79 -13.12 -21.66
C LEU A 12 30.45 -12.45 -20.34
N LEU A 13 30.76 -11.19 -20.22
CA LEU A 13 30.50 -10.48 -18.97
C LEU A 13 29.04 -10.14 -18.75
N SER A 14 28.31 -10.02 -19.80
CA SER A 14 26.92 -9.56 -19.69
C SER A 14 25.96 -10.58 -19.10
N PRO A 15 26.02 -11.84 -19.45
CA PRO A 15 24.98 -12.80 -19.09
C PRO A 15 24.70 -13.01 -17.61
N PRO A 16 25.69 -13.10 -16.76
CA PRO A 16 25.47 -13.54 -15.39
C PRO A 16 24.45 -12.77 -14.59
N PRO A 17 24.41 -11.47 -14.67
CA PRO A 17 23.50 -10.70 -13.82
C PRO A 17 22.03 -10.99 -14.03
N ARG A 18 21.69 -11.46 -15.17
CA ARG A 18 20.28 -11.60 -15.52
C ARG A 18 19.55 -12.69 -14.76
N GLY A 19 20.25 -13.74 -14.44
CA GLY A 19 19.64 -14.81 -13.69
C GLY A 19 19.16 -14.39 -12.31
N THR A 20 19.89 -13.46 -11.73
CA THR A 20 19.51 -12.95 -10.42
C THR A 20 18.16 -12.26 -10.42
N LEU A 21 17.90 -11.50 -11.45
CA LEU A 21 16.64 -10.79 -11.55
C LEU A 21 15.45 -11.73 -11.68
N GLN A 22 15.65 -12.82 -12.37
CA GLN A 22 14.57 -13.78 -12.55
C GLN A 22 14.14 -14.41 -11.25
N ARG A 23 15.08 -14.69 -10.38
CA ARG A 23 14.74 -15.26 -9.09
C ARG A 23 13.86 -14.36 -8.28
N LYS A 24 14.15 -13.07 -8.31
CA LYS A 24 13.34 -12.11 -7.57
C LYS A 24 11.91 -12.10 -8.05
N ARG A 25 11.73 -12.08 -9.34
CA ARG A 25 10.38 -12.06 -9.88
C ARG A 25 9.61 -13.31 -9.52
N HIS A 26 10.29 -14.44 -9.52
CA HIS A 26 9.64 -15.67 -9.14
C HIS A 26 9.12 -15.62 -7.71
N ASN A 27 9.95 -15.11 -6.80
CA ASN A 27 9.53 -14.99 -5.41
C ASN A 27 8.32 -14.09 -5.26
N MET A 28 8.29 -13.00 -5.99
CA MET A 28 7.16 -12.08 -5.94
C MET A 28 5.88 -12.72 -6.44
N THR A 29 6.01 -13.56 -7.45
CA THR A 29 4.84 -14.27 -7.97
C THR A 29 4.26 -15.20 -6.93
N ASN A 30 5.11 -15.86 -6.19
CA ASN A 30 4.66 -16.77 -5.15
C ASN A 30 4.12 -16.05 -3.94
N ALA A 31 4.53 -14.81 -3.76
CA ALA A 31 4.13 -14.03 -2.61
C ALA A 31 2.66 -13.68 -2.64
N ALA A 32 1.95 -14.30 -3.45
CA ALA A 32 0.55 -14.32 -3.35
C ALA A 32 -0.14 -12.98 -3.47
N THR A 33 -1.22 -13.05 -4.10
CA THR A 33 -2.14 -11.94 -4.18
C THR A 33 -2.80 -11.77 -2.82
N LEU A 34 -2.84 -10.54 -2.34
CA LEU A 34 -3.56 -10.19 -1.14
C LEU A 34 -5.04 -10.56 -1.29
N THR A 35 -5.62 -11.14 -0.25
CA THR A 35 -7.04 -11.51 -0.25
C THR A 35 -7.74 -10.91 0.96
N GLU A 36 -9.05 -10.72 0.83
CA GLU A 36 -9.86 -10.23 1.94
C GLU A 36 -9.82 -11.18 3.14
N SER A 37 -9.77 -12.47 2.89
CA SER A 37 -9.75 -13.44 3.99
C SER A 37 -8.49 -13.31 4.82
N GLN A 38 -7.37 -12.96 4.19
CA GLN A 38 -6.14 -12.70 4.92
C GLN A 38 -6.28 -11.47 5.82
N LEU A 39 -6.94 -10.44 5.33
CA LEU A 39 -7.16 -9.24 6.12
C LEU A 39 -8.06 -9.49 7.32
N ARG A 40 -9.07 -10.35 7.16
CA ARG A 40 -9.99 -10.64 8.24
C ARG A 40 -9.38 -11.42 9.38
N GLN A 41 -8.19 -11.98 9.19
CA GLN A 41 -7.49 -12.69 10.25
C GLN A 41 -6.95 -11.76 11.32
N PHE A 42 -6.81 -10.47 11.01
CA PHE A 42 -6.34 -9.49 11.98
C PHE A 42 -7.52 -9.03 12.82
N THR A 43 -7.59 -9.47 14.06
CA THR A 43 -8.70 -9.16 14.96
C THR A 43 -8.31 -8.30 16.14
N GLY A 44 -7.07 -7.88 16.19
CA GLY A 44 -6.53 -6.99 17.19
C GLY A 44 -5.05 -6.88 16.90
N SER A 45 -4.43 -5.79 17.32
CA SER A 45 -3.02 -5.58 17.03
C SER A 45 -2.22 -5.54 18.30
N GLU A 46 -1.14 -6.30 18.30
CA GLU A 46 -0.18 -6.28 19.37
C GLU A 46 0.88 -5.20 19.15
N ASN A 47 1.07 -4.83 17.89
CA ASN A 47 2.11 -3.87 17.53
C ASN A 47 1.51 -2.69 16.77
N TRP A 48 2.06 -1.53 17.00
CA TRP A 48 1.74 -0.33 16.25
C TRP A 48 3.03 0.25 15.72
N TYR A 49 2.97 0.73 14.49
CA TYR A 49 4.13 1.27 13.79
C TYR A 49 3.92 2.77 13.57
N ARG A 50 4.96 3.53 13.72
CA ARG A 50 4.87 4.99 13.55
C ARG A 50 5.09 5.35 12.10
N HIS A 51 4.20 6.18 11.58
CA HIS A 51 4.31 6.63 10.19
C HIS A 51 5.55 7.51 10.01
N GLY A 52 6.23 7.34 8.87
CA GLY A 52 7.50 8.02 8.63
C GLY A 52 7.37 9.51 8.40
N ILE A 53 6.33 9.92 7.68
CA ILE A 53 6.12 11.32 7.33
C ILE A 53 5.37 12.06 8.42
N ASN A 54 4.20 11.55 8.82
CA ASN A 54 3.44 12.14 9.91
C ASN A 54 3.62 11.29 11.17
N ARG A 55 4.52 11.70 12.01
CA ARG A 55 4.92 10.91 13.17
C ARG A 55 3.86 10.85 14.28
N SER A 56 2.80 11.62 14.16
CA SER A 56 1.67 11.52 15.07
C SER A 56 0.77 10.33 14.75
N VAL A 57 0.88 9.79 13.55
CA VAL A 57 0.03 8.70 13.06
C VAL A 57 0.73 7.37 13.26
N LEU A 58 -0.03 6.42 13.79
CA LEU A 58 0.40 5.03 13.94
C LEU A 58 -0.44 4.15 13.01
N TYR A 59 0.06 2.98 12.69
CA TYR A 59 -0.71 1.97 11.97
C TYR A 59 -0.44 0.60 12.55
N THR A 60 -1.43 -0.27 12.43
CA THR A 60 -1.45 -1.57 13.08
C THR A 60 -0.75 -2.65 12.25
N ASP A 61 -0.59 -3.84 12.83
CA ASP A 61 -0.10 -5.01 12.11
C ASP A 61 -0.93 -5.29 10.86
N GLY A 62 -2.25 -5.19 10.96
CA GLY A 62 -3.13 -5.43 9.83
C GLY A 62 -2.98 -4.40 8.74
N ALA A 63 -2.87 -3.12 9.10
CA ALA A 63 -2.63 -2.06 8.14
C ALA A 63 -1.26 -2.22 7.47
N GLN A 64 -0.25 -2.62 8.22
CA GLN A 64 1.06 -2.90 7.66
C GLN A 64 1.01 -4.06 6.67
N PHE A 65 0.34 -5.13 7.03
CA PHE A 65 0.18 -6.29 6.16
C PHE A 65 -0.49 -5.90 4.85
N LEU A 66 -1.57 -5.13 4.92
CA LEU A 66 -2.25 -4.60 3.74
C LEU A 66 -1.29 -3.83 2.85
N ALA A 67 -0.52 -2.93 3.45
CA ALA A 67 0.40 -2.08 2.71
C ALA A 67 1.52 -2.90 2.05
N GLU A 68 2.06 -3.88 2.74
CA GLU A 68 3.13 -4.71 2.20
C GLU A 68 2.64 -5.64 1.10
N GLN A 69 1.58 -6.37 1.38
CA GLN A 69 1.08 -7.37 0.43
C GLN A 69 0.37 -6.74 -0.76
N GLY A 70 -0.26 -5.60 -0.56
CA GLY A 70 -0.96 -4.90 -1.62
C GLY A 70 -0.11 -3.84 -2.32
N GLY A 71 1.12 -3.61 -1.85
CA GLY A 71 1.94 -2.53 -2.39
C GLY A 71 1.30 -1.17 -2.16
N ALA A 72 0.68 -0.97 -1.02
CA ALA A 72 -0.18 0.18 -0.76
C ALA A 72 0.30 1.08 0.38
N TYR A 73 1.61 1.19 0.59
CA TYR A 73 2.13 2.18 1.55
C TYR A 73 1.72 3.60 1.16
N TRP A 74 1.57 3.86 -0.14
CA TRP A 74 1.10 5.14 -0.62
C TRP A 74 -0.29 5.50 -0.07
N LEU A 75 -1.13 4.51 0.18
CA LEU A 75 -2.46 4.73 0.76
C LEU A 75 -2.34 5.18 2.23
N LEU A 76 -1.45 4.55 2.99
CA LEU A 76 -1.18 4.98 4.35
C LEU A 76 -0.60 6.40 4.36
N ASP A 77 0.23 6.72 3.38
CA ASP A 77 0.79 8.07 3.24
C ASP A 77 -0.32 9.10 2.99
N ILE A 78 -1.26 8.80 2.11
CA ILE A 78 -2.39 9.70 1.85
C ILE A 78 -3.17 9.97 3.13
N ILE A 79 -3.49 8.92 3.87
CA ILE A 79 -4.25 9.06 5.12
C ILE A 79 -3.49 9.91 6.12
N ALA A 80 -2.21 9.63 6.31
CA ALA A 80 -1.38 10.33 7.29
C ALA A 80 -1.16 11.81 6.91
N ILE A 81 -0.95 12.08 5.64
CA ILE A 81 -0.73 13.45 5.17
C ILE A 81 -2.01 14.26 5.24
N ALA A 82 -3.15 13.65 4.96
CA ALA A 82 -4.43 14.33 5.05
C ALA A 82 -4.70 14.86 6.45
N GLN A 83 -4.21 14.19 7.48
CA GLN A 83 -4.38 14.67 8.86
C GLN A 83 -3.66 15.99 9.11
N GLN A 84 -2.64 16.31 8.32
CA GLN A 84 -1.89 17.54 8.47
C GLN A 84 -2.40 18.67 7.57
N HIS A 85 -2.93 18.33 6.42
CA HIS A 85 -3.21 19.31 5.38
C HIS A 85 -4.67 19.51 5.04
N GLU A 86 -5.53 18.57 5.45
CA GLU A 86 -6.95 18.63 5.15
C GLU A 86 -7.74 18.85 6.43
N SER A 87 -8.08 20.10 6.73
CA SER A 87 -8.77 20.42 7.99
C SER A 87 -10.10 19.69 8.14
N ARG A 88 -10.82 19.46 7.03
CA ARG A 88 -12.09 18.75 7.08
C ARG A 88 -11.91 17.30 7.52
N VAL A 89 -10.77 16.71 7.16
CA VAL A 89 -10.43 15.36 7.57
C VAL A 89 -9.96 15.36 9.03
N ALA A 90 -9.05 16.27 9.33
CA ALA A 90 -8.40 16.30 10.64
C ALA A 90 -9.38 16.52 11.80
N GLN A 91 -10.50 17.17 11.56
CA GLN A 91 -11.48 17.41 12.60
C GLN A 91 -12.40 16.22 12.87
N GLU A 92 -12.37 15.20 12.03
CA GLU A 92 -13.18 14.01 12.23
C GLU A 92 -12.47 13.06 13.19
N GLU A 93 -13.12 12.73 14.29
CA GLU A 93 -12.56 11.82 15.29
C GLU A 93 -12.51 10.38 14.79
N PHE A 94 -13.47 10.00 13.96
CA PHE A 94 -13.53 8.69 13.35
C PHE A 94 -13.65 8.85 11.85
N GLN A 95 -12.77 8.19 11.12
CA GLN A 95 -12.71 8.30 9.66
C GLN A 95 -12.76 6.92 9.03
N VAL A 96 -13.55 6.80 7.98
CA VAL A 96 -13.60 5.58 7.17
C VAL A 96 -12.94 5.91 5.83
N TRP A 97 -11.81 5.26 5.57
CA TRP A 97 -11.07 5.42 4.32
C TRP A 97 -11.35 4.25 3.41
N LYS A 98 -11.70 4.54 2.18
CA LYS A 98 -12.01 3.52 1.19
C LYS A 98 -11.14 3.71 -0.04
N LEU A 99 -10.60 2.61 -0.54
CA LEU A 99 -9.97 2.56 -1.84
C LEU A 99 -10.86 1.74 -2.74
N GLN A 100 -11.28 2.31 -3.86
CA GLN A 100 -12.11 1.62 -4.85
C GLN A 100 -11.34 1.59 -6.16
N VAL A 101 -11.04 0.41 -6.65
CA VAL A 101 -10.27 0.19 -7.87
C VAL A 101 -11.23 -0.19 -9.00
N ARG A 102 -11.13 0.52 -10.11
CA ARG A 102 -11.95 0.28 -11.29
C ARG A 102 -11.27 -0.73 -12.22
N PRO A 103 -12.03 -1.34 -13.14
CA PRO A 103 -11.45 -2.32 -14.07
C PRO A 103 -10.32 -1.80 -14.93
N ASP A 104 -10.28 -0.48 -15.21
CA ASP A 104 -9.21 0.13 -15.99
C ASP A 104 -7.97 0.42 -15.16
N ARG A 105 -7.95 -0.04 -13.89
CA ARG A 105 -6.87 0.12 -12.93
C ARG A 105 -6.68 1.54 -12.43
N SER A 106 -7.63 2.43 -12.67
CA SER A 106 -7.70 3.69 -11.94
C SER A 106 -8.42 3.43 -10.62
N ALA A 107 -8.28 4.35 -9.68
CA ALA A 107 -8.89 4.17 -8.38
C ALA A 107 -9.31 5.50 -7.77
N THR A 108 -10.19 5.42 -6.78
CA THR A 108 -10.60 6.57 -5.99
C THR A 108 -10.32 6.25 -4.52
N VAL A 109 -9.66 7.17 -3.85
CA VAL A 109 -9.52 7.14 -2.40
C VAL A 109 -10.51 8.14 -1.84
N LEU A 110 -11.35 7.71 -0.92
CA LEU A 110 -12.28 8.63 -0.28
C LEU A 110 -12.31 8.40 1.22
N CYS A 111 -12.65 9.46 1.94
CA CYS A 111 -12.78 9.43 3.38
C CYS A 111 -14.16 9.95 3.75
N ASP A 112 -14.87 9.21 4.60
CA ASP A 112 -16.11 9.68 5.16
C ASP A 112 -16.04 9.71 6.70
N ASP A 113 -17.01 10.35 7.30
CA ASP A 113 -17.08 10.56 8.75
C ASP A 113 -17.71 9.38 9.52
N GLY A 114 -17.88 8.26 8.86
CA GLY A 114 -18.52 7.09 9.44
C GLY A 114 -20.03 7.10 9.27
N ASN A 115 -20.62 8.20 8.85
CA ASN A 115 -22.06 8.34 8.61
C ASN A 115 -22.40 8.48 7.13
N GLY A 116 -21.40 8.30 6.26
CA GLY A 116 -21.59 8.38 4.84
C GLY A 116 -21.34 9.75 4.23
N ASN A 117 -20.94 10.73 5.04
CA ASN A 117 -20.63 12.07 4.56
C ASN A 117 -19.17 12.12 4.12
N VAL A 118 -18.95 12.23 2.82
CA VAL A 118 -17.58 12.25 2.27
C VAL A 118 -16.93 13.59 2.56
N VAL A 119 -15.77 13.55 3.21
CA VAL A 119 -15.01 14.75 3.55
C VAL A 119 -13.74 14.91 2.71
N TYR A 120 -13.34 13.85 1.99
CA TYR A 120 -12.13 13.90 1.18
C TYR A 120 -12.24 12.89 0.04
N THR A 121 -11.75 13.26 -1.13
CA THR A 121 -11.70 12.37 -2.30
C THR A 121 -10.43 12.66 -3.09
N GLN A 122 -9.76 11.61 -3.54
CA GLN A 122 -8.59 11.73 -4.40
C GLN A 122 -8.64 10.67 -5.48
N GLU A 123 -8.41 11.08 -6.73
CA GLU A 123 -8.34 10.16 -7.85
C GLU A 123 -6.92 9.66 -8.03
N ILE A 124 -6.80 8.36 -8.27
CA ILE A 124 -5.52 7.69 -8.52
C ILE A 124 -5.55 7.23 -9.99
N PRO A 125 -4.65 7.76 -10.83
CA PRO A 125 -4.68 7.41 -12.26
C PRO A 125 -4.43 5.95 -12.54
N PHE A 126 -3.59 5.32 -11.75
CA PHE A 126 -3.26 3.91 -11.93
C PHE A 126 -2.81 3.29 -10.62
N THR A 127 -3.26 2.06 -10.37
CA THR A 127 -2.78 1.26 -9.24
C THR A 127 -2.79 -0.22 -9.63
N ASP A 128 -1.85 -0.96 -9.09
CA ASP A 128 -1.80 -2.41 -9.22
C ASP A 128 -2.33 -3.12 -7.98
N PHE A 129 -3.04 -2.40 -7.12
CA PHE A 129 -3.62 -2.97 -5.92
C PHE A 129 -4.52 -4.15 -6.28
N PRO A 130 -4.34 -5.30 -5.62
CA PRO A 130 -4.98 -6.55 -6.08
C PRO A 130 -6.47 -6.70 -5.78
N LEU A 131 -7.01 -5.93 -4.85
CA LEU A 131 -8.43 -6.00 -4.51
C LEU A 131 -9.19 -4.86 -5.18
N ASP A 132 -10.48 -5.08 -5.44
CA ASP A 132 -11.32 -4.06 -6.03
C ASP A 132 -11.70 -2.98 -5.02
N GLU A 133 -11.75 -3.32 -3.75
CA GLU A 133 -12.07 -2.38 -2.70
C GLU A 133 -11.39 -2.79 -1.40
N VAL A 134 -11.00 -1.80 -0.62
CA VAL A 134 -10.53 -2.03 0.74
C VAL A 134 -10.93 -0.85 1.60
N LYS A 135 -11.18 -1.14 2.87
CA LYS A 135 -11.49 -0.12 3.87
C LYS A 135 -10.42 -0.11 4.95
N LEU A 136 -10.14 1.09 5.44
CA LEU A 136 -9.31 1.31 6.60
C LEU A 136 -10.03 2.29 7.51
N TYR A 137 -9.91 2.09 8.80
CA TYR A 137 -10.43 3.02 9.79
C TYR A 137 -9.29 3.85 10.36
N PHE A 138 -9.59 5.08 10.70
CA PHE A 138 -8.65 5.94 11.41
C PHE A 138 -9.35 6.54 12.62
N ALA A 139 -8.83 6.27 13.80
CA ALA A 139 -9.33 6.79 15.05
C ALA A 139 -8.19 6.83 16.06
N ASN A 140 -8.17 7.82 16.91
CA ASN A 140 -7.14 7.99 17.95
C ASN A 140 -5.72 8.00 17.34
N ASN A 141 -5.59 8.59 16.16
CA ASN A 141 -4.33 8.67 15.42
C ASN A 141 -3.77 7.31 14.98
N VAL A 142 -4.62 6.30 14.86
CA VAL A 142 -4.22 4.96 14.44
C VAL A 142 -4.99 4.53 13.19
N ILE A 143 -4.26 4.09 12.18
CA ILE A 143 -4.83 3.46 10.99
C ILE A 143 -4.95 1.97 11.26
N HIS A 144 -6.14 1.41 11.11
CA HIS A 144 -6.35 -0.02 11.37
C HIS A 144 -7.40 -0.59 10.42
N LEU A 145 -7.43 -1.91 10.34
CA LEU A 145 -8.45 -2.60 9.55
C LEU A 145 -9.78 -2.61 10.29
N PRO A 146 -10.91 -2.69 9.57
CA PRO A 146 -12.21 -2.82 10.23
C PRO A 146 -12.28 -4.00 11.18
N SER A 147 -11.60 -5.10 10.87
CA SER A 147 -11.58 -6.28 11.72
C SER A 147 -10.79 -6.10 13.01
N GLU A 148 -9.99 -5.06 13.08
CA GLU A 148 -9.19 -4.74 14.27
C GLU A 148 -9.85 -3.72 15.17
N TYR A 149 -10.98 -3.19 14.75
CA TYR A 149 -11.66 -2.09 15.47
C TYR A 149 -12.43 -2.59 16.69
#